data_f793a5d9a44aadd5fd3002e2786f284c
#
_entry.id   f793a5d9a44aadd5fd3002e2786f284c
#
_cell.length_a   1.000
_cell.length_b   1.000
_cell.length_c   1.000
_cell.angle_alpha   90.00
_cell.angle_beta   90.00
_cell.angle_gamma   90.00
#
_symmetry.space_group_name_H-M   'P 1'
#
loop_
_entity.id
_entity.type
_entity.pdbx_description
1 polymer ?
#
loop_
_entity_poly.entity_id
_entity_poly.type
_entity_poly.pdbx_seq_one_letter_code
_entity_poly.pdbx_strand_id
1 'polypeptide(L)'
;WYVSGNRDERKFSNPNVLDFERENARNHISFGFGIHRCFGNRLAELQLQILWDEMLKRFSRIEVIGEPRRNISSFVKGYTQMKVIVRD
;
A
#
# COMPACT_ATOMS: atom_id res chain seq x y z
N TRP A 1 -2.94 4.52 15.13
CA TRP A 1 -4.01 4.14 14.17
C TRP A 1 -3.62 4.60 12.76
N TYR A 2 -2.70 3.86 12.12
CA TYR A 2 -2.14 4.23 10.81
C TYR A 2 -3.19 4.38 9.71
N VAL A 3 -4.17 3.49 9.67
CA VAL A 3 -5.24 3.53 8.67
C VAL A 3 -6.10 4.78 8.83
N SER A 4 -6.44 5.13 10.08
CA SER A 4 -7.20 6.33 10.39
C SER A 4 -6.39 7.60 10.11
N GLY A 5 -5.12 7.63 10.52
CA GLY A 5 -4.25 8.78 10.27
C GLY A 5 -3.99 9.03 8.77
N ASN A 6 -3.87 7.98 7.98
CA ASN A 6 -3.73 8.10 6.52
C ASN A 6 -5.03 8.51 5.82
N ARG A 7 -6.15 8.54 6.53
CA ARG A 7 -7.47 8.99 6.06
C ARG A 7 -7.98 10.23 6.77
N ASP A 8 -7.12 10.94 7.46
CA ASP A 8 -7.49 12.20 8.11
C ASP A 8 -7.70 13.31 7.07
N GLU A 9 -8.93 13.77 6.90
CA GLU A 9 -9.33 14.81 5.94
C GLU A 9 -8.65 16.16 6.22
N ARG A 10 -8.23 16.40 7.44
CA ARG A 10 -7.47 17.61 7.81
C ARG A 10 -6.05 17.59 7.23
N LYS A 11 -5.54 16.41 6.88
CA LYS A 11 -4.20 16.24 6.33
C LYS A 11 -4.21 15.88 4.84
N PHE A 12 -5.16 15.06 4.43
CA PHE A 12 -5.24 14.55 3.06
C PHE A 12 -6.60 14.88 2.46
N SER A 13 -6.62 15.64 1.38
CA SER A 13 -7.85 15.89 0.62
C SER A 13 -8.35 14.59 -0.01
N ASN A 14 -9.66 14.34 0.04
CA ASN A 14 -10.28 13.12 -0.49
C ASN A 14 -9.55 11.83 -0.09
N PRO A 15 -9.36 11.55 1.21
CA PRO A 15 -8.44 10.52 1.68
C PRO A 15 -8.86 9.09 1.34
N ASN A 16 -10.12 8.89 0.90
CA ASN A 16 -10.63 7.59 0.47
C ASN A 16 -10.40 7.31 -1.02
N VAL A 17 -9.90 8.29 -1.77
CA VAL A 17 -9.51 8.13 -3.17
C VAL A 17 -8.02 7.78 -3.23
N LEU A 18 -7.69 6.72 -3.97
CA LEU A 18 -6.30 6.37 -4.24
C LEU A 18 -5.73 7.35 -5.28
N ASP A 19 -4.82 8.19 -4.83
CA ASP A 19 -4.20 9.24 -5.62
C ASP A 19 -2.68 9.19 -5.40
N PHE A 20 -1.97 8.74 -6.42
CA PHE A 20 -0.50 8.62 -6.39
C PHE A 20 0.21 9.96 -6.60
N GLU A 21 -0.44 10.91 -7.24
CA GLU A 21 0.11 12.21 -7.60
C GLU A 21 -0.16 13.28 -6.53
N ARG A 22 -0.78 12.88 -5.44
CA ARG A 22 -1.06 13.75 -4.31
C ARG A 22 0.24 14.43 -3.82
N GLU A 23 0.25 15.75 -3.73
CA GLU A 23 1.41 16.54 -3.34
C GLU A 23 2.04 16.07 -2.02
N ASN A 24 1.21 15.68 -1.07
CA ASN A 24 1.64 15.20 0.24
C ASN A 24 1.58 13.68 0.42
N ALA A 25 1.62 12.91 -0.66
CA ALA A 25 1.54 11.44 -0.62
C ALA A 25 2.60 10.82 0.33
N ARG A 26 3.80 11.39 0.37
CA ARG A 26 4.90 10.91 1.24
C ARG A 26 4.68 11.16 2.73
N ASN A 27 3.68 11.95 3.10
CA ASN A 27 3.37 12.24 4.50
C ASN A 27 2.54 11.14 5.18
N HIS A 28 2.33 10.02 4.50
CA HIS A 28 1.66 8.86 5.08
C HIS A 28 2.43 8.30 6.29
N ILE A 29 1.70 7.73 7.21
CA ILE A 29 2.25 7.12 8.43
C ILE A 29 2.23 5.59 8.42
N SER A 30 2.18 4.97 7.24
CA SER A 30 2.16 3.50 7.12
C SER A 30 3.39 2.82 7.71
N PHE A 31 4.52 3.51 7.77
CA PHE A 31 5.75 3.06 8.43
C PHE A 31 5.88 3.55 9.88
N GLY A 32 4.83 4.09 10.45
CA GLY A 32 4.88 4.70 11.78
C GLY A 32 5.44 6.13 11.76
N PHE A 33 5.58 6.68 12.95
CA PHE A 33 6.09 8.03 13.16
C PHE A 33 6.91 8.11 14.45
N GLY A 34 7.81 9.09 14.53
CA GLY A 34 8.66 9.32 15.70
C GLY A 34 9.79 8.29 15.84
N ILE A 35 10.21 8.05 17.07
CA ILE A 35 11.36 7.19 17.40
C ILE A 35 11.14 5.71 17.03
N HIS A 36 9.90 5.27 16.93
CA HIS A 36 9.52 3.92 16.54
C HIS A 36 9.19 3.79 15.04
N ARG A 37 9.50 4.80 14.23
CA ARG A 37 9.34 4.68 12.79
C ARG A 37 10.10 3.45 12.29
N CYS A 38 9.47 2.71 11.36
CA CYS A 38 10.05 1.50 10.79
C CYS A 38 11.49 1.72 10.33
N PHE A 39 12.42 0.96 10.88
CA PHE A 39 13.85 1.03 10.51
C PHE A 39 14.09 0.58 9.06
N GLY A 40 13.27 -0.37 8.58
CA GLY A 40 13.38 -0.94 7.25
C GLY A 40 12.59 -0.21 6.17
N ASN A 41 12.03 0.98 6.42
CA ASN A 41 11.15 1.66 5.48
C ASN A 41 11.81 1.92 4.11
N ARG A 42 13.07 2.34 4.09
CA ARG A 42 13.81 2.59 2.84
C ARG A 42 14.02 1.32 2.02
N LEU A 43 14.34 0.21 2.69
CA LEU A 43 14.48 -1.08 2.02
C LEU A 43 13.15 -1.55 1.46
N ALA A 44 12.07 -1.41 2.22
CA ALA A 44 10.74 -1.76 1.77
C ALA A 44 10.30 -0.91 0.55
N GLU A 45 10.54 0.39 0.58
CA GLU A 45 10.26 1.29 -0.56
C GLU A 45 11.04 0.86 -1.80
N LEU A 46 12.34 0.58 -1.66
CA LEU A 46 13.18 0.12 -2.76
C LEU A 46 12.71 -1.20 -3.34
N GLN A 47 12.37 -2.17 -2.48
CA GLN A 47 11.86 -3.48 -2.92
C GLN A 47 10.54 -3.32 -3.69
N LEU A 48 9.62 -2.49 -3.20
CA LEU A 48 8.35 -2.24 -3.87
C LEU A 48 8.56 -1.52 -5.22
N GLN A 49 9.47 -0.56 -5.26
CA GLN A 49 9.79 0.14 -6.51
C GLN A 49 10.33 -0.82 -7.56
N ILE A 50 11.34 -1.63 -7.21
CA ILE A 50 11.90 -2.62 -8.13
C ILE A 50 10.85 -3.64 -8.57
N LEU A 51 10.02 -4.11 -7.63
CA LEU A 51 8.95 -5.06 -7.95
C LEU A 51 7.98 -4.47 -8.97
N TRP A 52 7.49 -3.26 -8.74
CA TRP A 52 6.56 -2.60 -9.66
C TRP A 52 7.21 -2.29 -11.00
N ASP A 53 8.45 -1.81 -11.03
CA ASP A 53 9.18 -1.57 -12.28
C ASP A 53 9.30 -2.85 -13.12
N GLU A 54 9.59 -3.98 -12.48
CA GLU A 54 9.72 -5.27 -13.17
C GLU A 54 8.37 -5.85 -13.59
N MET A 55 7.33 -5.65 -12.80
CA MET A 55 5.98 -6.10 -13.14
C MET A 55 5.40 -5.31 -14.31
N LEU A 56 5.51 -3.98 -14.29
CA LEU A 56 4.96 -3.10 -15.32
C LEU A 56 5.69 -3.25 -16.69
N LYS A 57 6.93 -3.70 -16.68
CA LYS A 57 7.65 -4.04 -17.93
C LYS A 57 7.12 -5.33 -18.59
N ARG A 58 6.59 -6.26 -17.78
CA ARG A 58 6.21 -7.60 -18.25
C ARG A 58 4.72 -7.76 -18.46
N PHE A 59 3.91 -7.02 -17.71
CA PHE A 59 2.47 -7.20 -17.69
C PHE A 59 1.77 -5.88 -17.96
N SER A 60 0.89 -5.88 -18.95
CA SER A 60 0.08 -4.70 -19.27
C SER A 60 -1.09 -4.54 -18.31
N ARG A 61 -1.54 -5.63 -17.69
CA ARG A 61 -2.71 -5.63 -16.80
C ARG A 61 -2.63 -6.71 -15.74
N ILE A 62 -3.06 -6.33 -14.54
CA ILE A 62 -3.23 -7.23 -13.40
C ILE A 62 -4.66 -7.07 -12.88
N GLU A 63 -5.42 -8.15 -12.90
CA GLU A 63 -6.81 -8.16 -12.44
C GLU A 63 -6.95 -9.07 -11.22
N VAL A 64 -7.57 -8.54 -10.17
CA VAL A 64 -7.95 -9.37 -9.01
C VAL A 64 -9.23 -10.14 -9.35
N ILE A 65 -9.21 -11.45 -9.16
CA ILE A 65 -10.35 -12.34 -9.40
C ILE A 65 -10.90 -12.91 -8.10
N GLY A 66 -12.23 -12.83 -7.96
CA GLY A 66 -12.91 -13.25 -6.72
C GLY A 66 -12.62 -12.34 -5.54
N GLU A 67 -13.08 -12.74 -4.37
CA GLU A 67 -12.82 -11.98 -3.15
C GLU A 67 -11.50 -12.38 -2.51
N PRO A 68 -10.63 -11.41 -2.20
CA PRO A 68 -9.41 -11.67 -1.43
C PRO A 68 -9.75 -12.16 -0.02
N ARG A 69 -9.06 -13.20 0.44
CA ARG A 69 -9.20 -13.69 1.81
C ARG A 69 -8.36 -12.86 2.76
N ARG A 70 -9.00 -12.37 3.81
CA ARG A 70 -8.34 -11.56 4.83
C ARG A 70 -7.86 -12.40 6.00
N ASN A 71 -6.80 -11.96 6.62
CA ASN A 71 -6.38 -12.48 7.92
C ASN A 71 -7.36 -12.00 9.01
N ILE A 72 -7.79 -12.91 9.87
CA ILE A 72 -8.58 -12.61 11.05
C ILE A 72 -7.58 -12.26 12.17
N SER A 73 -7.38 -10.97 12.39
CA SER A 73 -6.47 -10.48 13.42
C SER A 73 -6.88 -9.09 13.88
N SER A 74 -6.79 -8.84 15.17
CA SER A 74 -6.95 -7.51 15.76
C SER A 74 -5.66 -6.68 15.68
N PHE A 75 -4.52 -7.32 15.44
CA PHE A 75 -3.21 -6.68 15.43
C PHE A 75 -2.72 -6.36 14.01
N VAL A 76 -2.61 -7.35 13.15
CA VAL A 76 -2.16 -7.17 11.76
C VAL A 76 -3.30 -7.53 10.81
N LYS A 77 -3.83 -6.53 10.11
CA LYS A 77 -4.82 -6.71 9.05
C LYS A 77 -4.10 -6.86 7.71
N GLY A 78 -4.23 -8.02 7.10
CA GLY A 78 -3.61 -8.32 5.81
C GLY A 78 -4.46 -9.27 5.00
N TYR A 79 -3.91 -9.75 3.92
CA TYR A 79 -4.51 -10.76 3.06
C TYR A 79 -3.74 -12.06 3.19
N THR A 80 -4.45 -13.18 3.31
CA THR A 80 -3.87 -14.53 3.27
C THR A 80 -3.83 -15.07 1.85
N GLN A 81 -4.75 -14.61 1.00
CA GLN A 81 -4.84 -15.01 -0.40
C GLN A 81 -5.48 -13.91 -1.24
N MET A 82 -4.90 -13.66 -2.39
CA MET A 82 -5.46 -12.82 -3.44
C MET A 82 -5.12 -13.45 -4.79
N LYS A 83 -6.13 -13.96 -5.48
CA LYS A 83 -5.94 -14.53 -6.81
C LYS A 83 -5.93 -13.40 -7.83
N VAL A 84 -4.99 -13.45 -8.76
CA VAL A 84 -4.87 -12.46 -9.82
C VAL A 84 -4.69 -13.15 -11.17
N ILE A 85 -5.15 -12.49 -12.23
CA ILE A 85 -4.79 -12.80 -13.61
C ILE A 85 -3.83 -11.71 -14.05
N VAL A 86 -2.69 -12.11 -14.60
CA VAL A 86 -1.73 -11.22 -15.24
C VAL A 86 -1.81 -11.39 -16.76
N ARG A 87 -1.73 -10.29 -17.49
CA ARG A 87 -1.79 -10.28 -18.95
C ARG A 87 -0.58 -9.54 -19.50
N ASP A 88 -0.06 -10.03 -20.58
CA ASP A 88 1.01 -9.38 -21.36
C ASP A 88 0.48 -8.14 -22.09
#